data_58355a17b7d00c52c793b649d653a314
#
_entry.id   58355a17b7d00c52c793b649d653a314
#
_cell.length_a   1.000
_cell.length_b   1.000
_cell.length_c   1.000
_cell.angle_alpha   90.00
_cell.angle_beta   90.00
_cell.angle_gamma   90.00
#
_symmetry.space_group_name_H-M   'P 1'
#
loop_
_entity.id
_entity.type
_entity.pdbx_description
1 polymer ?
#
loop_
_entity_poly.entity_id
_entity_poly.type
_entity_poly.pdbx_seq_one_letter_code
_entity_poly.pdbx_strand_id
1 'polypeptide(L)'
;MAETLGRRSRLATEIIKGVILPQFVILPLAVLLVWLALARGIAPLNALARRIRARDSSDLSPIDEHDAPEEVAPLVRAINDLLQRLDHTIAAQRHFLADAAHQLKTPLAGLRMQAELAAREIDSGRGDPASMKHSLRQIALSTQRAAHMVNQLLAMARAEDNGQVARHQWVDLAAVTRAVVRDFVPRAIERRIDLGYEGPEDPASSAGARLRGEPVLLSEMIRNLVDNALQYTPQGGTVTARVLPDPLGTQVVVQVEDTGPGIAPAEREAVFRPFYRALDTQVDGSGLGLAIVLEVAQRHGAEVTVNDARPRSGDTAHAPGTLITVRIPLPAQTAQTAQAAPAA
;
A
#
# COMPACT_ATOMS: atom_id res chain seq x y z
N MET A 1 6.05 -89.23 35.66
CA MET A 1 6.08 -87.78 35.95
C MET A 1 7.41 -87.07 35.78
N ALA A 2 8.57 -87.75 35.85
CA ALA A 2 9.86 -87.06 35.68
C ALA A 2 10.20 -86.70 34.22
N GLU A 3 9.70 -87.41 33.22
CA GLU A 3 10.00 -87.22 31.81
C GLU A 3 9.39 -85.97 31.21
N THR A 4 8.23 -85.51 31.74
CA THR A 4 7.56 -84.32 31.30
C THR A 4 8.24 -83.05 31.79
N LEU A 5 8.92 -83.05 32.93
CA LEU A 5 9.66 -81.90 33.45
C LEU A 5 10.96 -81.63 32.64
N GLY A 6 11.69 -82.74 32.25
CA GLY A 6 12.87 -82.59 31.40
C GLY A 6 12.62 -82.06 30.00
N ARG A 7 11.49 -82.41 29.38
CA ARG A 7 11.08 -81.87 28.09
C ARG A 7 10.71 -80.39 28.15
N ARG A 8 10.03 -79.95 29.20
CA ARG A 8 9.67 -78.49 29.41
C ARG A 8 10.89 -77.66 29.67
N SER A 9 11.89 -78.17 30.44
CA SER A 9 13.15 -77.41 30.68
C SER A 9 14.00 -77.27 29.40
N ARG A 10 14.07 -78.31 28.56
CA ARG A 10 14.77 -78.20 27.26
C ARG A 10 14.07 -77.24 26.31
N LEU A 11 12.74 -77.27 26.16
CA LEU A 11 11.96 -76.31 25.35
C LEU A 11 12.13 -74.91 25.87
N ALA A 12 12.11 -74.68 27.18
CA ALA A 12 12.32 -73.32 27.74
C ALA A 12 13.76 -72.83 27.44
N THR A 13 14.78 -73.70 27.50
CA THR A 13 16.16 -73.34 27.17
C THR A 13 16.37 -73.09 25.69
N GLU A 14 15.67 -73.80 24.79
CA GLU A 14 15.68 -73.53 23.34
C GLU A 14 15.02 -72.27 23.00
N ILE A 15 13.89 -71.92 23.62
CA ILE A 15 13.19 -70.63 23.44
C ILE A 15 14.08 -69.52 23.98
N ILE A 16 14.67 -69.66 25.13
CA ILE A 16 15.57 -68.61 25.71
C ILE A 16 16.78 -68.38 24.79
N LYS A 17 17.42 -69.42 24.32
CA LYS A 17 18.58 -69.30 23.41
C LYS A 17 18.25 -68.93 22.02
N GLY A 18 17.13 -69.39 21.47
CA GLY A 18 16.71 -69.13 20.09
C GLY A 18 15.97 -67.80 19.87
N VAL A 19 15.25 -67.32 20.86
CA VAL A 19 14.42 -66.11 20.73
C VAL A 19 14.89 -64.99 21.62
N ILE A 20 15.06 -65.21 22.89
CA ILE A 20 15.31 -64.13 23.86
C ILE A 20 16.77 -63.62 23.75
N LEU A 21 17.73 -64.47 23.60
CA LEU A 21 19.18 -64.10 23.55
C LEU A 21 19.48 -63.19 22.32
N PRO A 22 19.04 -63.55 21.10
CA PRO A 22 19.19 -62.64 19.92
C PRO A 22 18.50 -61.29 20.10
N GLN A 23 17.36 -61.24 20.80
CA GLN A 23 16.60 -60.04 20.99
C GLN A 23 17.35 -59.01 21.87
N PHE A 24 18.14 -59.46 22.83
CA PHE A 24 19.02 -58.61 23.63
C PHE A 24 20.15 -57.93 22.83
N VAL A 25 20.51 -58.47 21.65
CA VAL A 25 21.47 -57.84 20.74
C VAL A 25 20.77 -57.00 19.69
N ILE A 26 19.69 -57.50 19.11
CA ILE A 26 18.97 -56.81 18.02
C ILE A 26 18.31 -55.53 18.51
N LEU A 27 17.69 -55.54 19.70
CA LEU A 27 16.95 -54.39 20.22
C LEU A 27 17.86 -53.17 20.50
N PRO A 28 18.98 -53.30 21.25
CA PRO A 28 19.90 -52.19 21.46
C PRO A 28 20.57 -51.74 20.16
N LEU A 29 20.87 -52.66 19.22
CA LEU A 29 21.42 -52.30 17.92
C LEU A 29 20.39 -51.47 17.08
N ALA A 30 19.13 -51.90 17.07
CA ALA A 30 18.06 -51.15 16.41
C ALA A 30 17.85 -49.74 17.00
N VAL A 31 17.85 -49.67 18.35
CA VAL A 31 17.76 -48.36 19.05
C VAL A 31 18.96 -47.46 18.71
N LEU A 32 20.16 -48.03 18.67
CA LEU A 32 21.36 -47.29 18.31
C LEU A 32 21.31 -46.76 16.86
N LEU A 33 20.86 -47.61 15.92
CA LEU A 33 20.71 -47.22 14.50
C LEU A 33 19.67 -46.12 14.32
N VAL A 34 18.54 -46.25 14.98
CA VAL A 34 17.48 -45.20 14.95
C VAL A 34 18.00 -43.91 15.57
N TRP A 35 18.70 -43.98 16.70
CA TRP A 35 19.30 -42.79 17.32
C TRP A 35 20.34 -42.12 16.40
N LEU A 36 21.23 -42.90 15.77
CA LEU A 36 22.20 -42.37 14.80
C LEU A 36 21.53 -41.75 13.57
N ALA A 37 20.47 -42.36 13.05
CA ALA A 37 19.69 -41.81 11.92
C ALA A 37 19.03 -40.47 12.28
N LEU A 38 18.38 -40.40 13.44
CA LEU A 38 17.78 -39.17 13.97
C LEU A 38 18.82 -38.08 14.22
N ALA A 39 19.93 -38.43 14.86
CA ALA A 39 21.00 -37.46 15.16
C ALA A 39 21.61 -36.88 13.88
N ARG A 40 21.82 -37.70 12.83
CA ARG A 40 22.30 -37.23 11.53
C ARG A 40 21.25 -36.44 10.77
N GLY A 41 19.96 -36.84 10.83
CA GLY A 41 18.88 -36.15 10.17
C GLY A 41 18.56 -34.75 10.73
N ILE A 42 18.74 -34.58 12.07
CA ILE A 42 18.43 -33.29 12.74
C ILE A 42 19.66 -32.36 12.78
N ALA A 43 20.86 -32.86 12.64
CA ALA A 43 22.09 -32.04 12.69
C ALA A 43 22.11 -30.86 11.71
N PRO A 44 21.70 -31.00 10.43
CA PRO A 44 21.66 -29.91 9.47
C PRO A 44 20.64 -28.81 9.84
N LEU A 45 19.48 -29.20 10.39
CA LEU A 45 18.47 -28.24 10.87
C LEU A 45 19.00 -27.38 12.01
N ASN A 46 19.71 -28.01 12.96
CA ASN A 46 20.35 -27.29 14.06
C ASN A 46 21.49 -26.36 13.57
N ALA A 47 22.22 -26.76 12.53
CA ALA A 47 23.25 -25.92 11.93
C ALA A 47 22.61 -24.69 11.23
N LEU A 48 21.54 -24.88 10.46
CA LEU A 48 20.78 -23.83 9.82
C LEU A 48 20.20 -22.85 10.86
N ALA A 49 19.56 -23.37 11.91
CA ALA A 49 18.99 -22.54 12.98
C ALA A 49 20.07 -21.71 13.71
N ARG A 50 21.28 -22.26 13.91
CA ARG A 50 22.40 -21.50 14.48
C ARG A 50 22.89 -20.41 13.54
N ARG A 51 23.00 -20.68 12.24
CA ARG A 51 23.39 -19.67 11.24
C ARG A 51 22.39 -18.53 11.18
N ILE A 52 21.09 -18.83 11.16
CA ILE A 52 20.03 -17.80 11.16
C ILE A 52 20.10 -16.96 12.43
N ARG A 53 20.30 -17.57 13.61
CA ARG A 53 20.41 -16.83 14.88
C ARG A 53 21.70 -16.02 15.01
N ALA A 54 22.76 -16.42 14.34
CA ALA A 54 24.06 -15.72 14.37
C ALA A 54 24.13 -14.56 13.36
N ARG A 55 23.13 -14.41 12.48
CA ARG A 55 23.05 -13.29 11.54
C ARG A 55 22.76 -11.99 12.27
N ASP A 56 23.38 -10.94 11.79
CA ASP A 56 23.01 -9.59 12.20
C ASP A 56 21.58 -9.27 11.71
N SER A 57 20.83 -8.49 12.47
CA SER A 57 19.48 -8.06 12.13
C SER A 57 19.38 -7.29 10.81
N SER A 58 20.49 -6.77 10.31
CA SER A 58 20.61 -6.06 9.04
C SER A 58 21.04 -6.93 7.85
N ASP A 59 21.44 -8.20 8.09
CA ASP A 59 21.91 -9.12 7.04
C ASP A 59 20.73 -9.87 6.41
N LEU A 60 20.25 -9.37 5.28
CA LEU A 60 19.18 -9.96 4.47
C LEU A 60 19.68 -10.77 3.28
N SER A 61 21.00 -11.09 3.24
CA SER A 61 21.56 -11.89 2.15
C SER A 61 20.91 -13.28 2.07
N PRO A 62 20.76 -13.89 0.90
CA PRO A 62 20.14 -15.20 0.77
C PRO A 62 20.96 -16.28 1.50
N ILE A 63 20.27 -17.27 2.04
CA ILE A 63 20.88 -18.46 2.64
C ILE A 63 21.28 -19.40 1.51
N ASP A 64 22.49 -19.93 1.55
CA ASP A 64 22.96 -20.87 0.52
C ASP A 64 22.16 -22.18 0.56
N GLU A 65 21.53 -22.50 -0.56
CA GLU A 65 20.72 -23.72 -0.72
C GLU A 65 21.58 -24.99 -0.76
N HIS A 66 22.84 -24.90 -1.19
CA HIS A 66 23.74 -26.05 -1.29
C HIS A 66 24.17 -26.63 0.08
N ASP A 67 24.05 -25.81 1.12
CA ASP A 67 24.35 -26.23 2.50
C ASP A 67 23.15 -26.91 3.18
N ALA A 68 21.99 -27.00 2.54
CA ALA A 68 20.79 -27.59 3.09
C ALA A 68 20.52 -28.99 2.46
N PRO A 69 20.11 -30.00 3.25
CA PRO A 69 19.59 -31.26 2.70
C PRO A 69 18.41 -31.04 1.77
N GLU A 70 18.20 -31.94 0.79
CA GLU A 70 17.10 -31.83 -0.18
C GLU A 70 15.73 -31.67 0.48
N GLU A 71 15.52 -32.30 1.65
CA GLU A 71 14.26 -32.22 2.41
C GLU A 71 14.01 -30.85 3.00
N VAL A 72 15.06 -30.04 3.22
CA VAL A 72 14.97 -28.69 3.82
C VAL A 72 15.08 -27.58 2.77
N ALA A 73 15.54 -27.90 1.57
CA ALA A 73 15.69 -26.93 0.47
C ALA A 73 14.40 -26.13 0.18
N PRO A 74 13.16 -26.69 0.20
CA PRO A 74 11.94 -25.92 0.03
C PRO A 74 11.74 -24.86 1.12
N LEU A 75 12.12 -25.17 2.37
CA LEU A 75 12.04 -24.23 3.50
C LEU A 75 13.05 -23.08 3.32
N VAL A 76 14.30 -23.40 2.92
CA VAL A 76 15.33 -22.38 2.66
C VAL A 76 14.90 -21.44 1.54
N ARG A 77 14.30 -21.97 0.46
CA ARG A 77 13.74 -21.14 -0.61
C ARG A 77 12.65 -20.20 -0.11
N ALA A 78 11.69 -20.71 0.66
CA ALA A 78 10.64 -19.89 1.23
C ALA A 78 11.18 -18.78 2.15
N ILE A 79 12.25 -19.07 2.93
CA ILE A 79 12.93 -18.07 3.74
C ILE A 79 13.65 -17.06 2.86
N ASN A 80 14.34 -17.48 1.80
CA ASN A 80 15.02 -16.58 0.87
C ASN A 80 14.05 -15.65 0.16
N ASP A 81 12.89 -16.15 -0.27
CA ASP A 81 11.83 -15.33 -0.85
C ASP A 81 11.33 -14.26 0.15
N LEU A 82 11.20 -14.62 1.41
CA LEU A 82 10.79 -13.70 2.47
C LEU A 82 11.87 -12.64 2.75
N LEU A 83 13.14 -13.04 2.82
CA LEU A 83 14.28 -12.14 2.99
C LEU A 83 14.37 -11.14 1.82
N GLN A 84 14.20 -11.63 0.59
CA GLN A 84 14.20 -10.78 -0.61
C GLN A 84 13.06 -9.76 -0.58
N ARG A 85 11.85 -10.17 -0.22
CA ARG A 85 10.71 -9.24 -0.06
C ARG A 85 10.99 -8.19 1.01
N LEU A 86 11.58 -8.61 2.13
CA LEU A 86 11.95 -7.70 3.23
C LEU A 86 13.03 -6.70 2.78
N ASP A 87 14.05 -7.16 2.06
CA ASP A 87 15.11 -6.28 1.51
C ASP A 87 14.51 -5.23 0.56
N HIS A 88 13.65 -5.65 -0.37
CA HIS A 88 12.94 -4.72 -1.25
C HIS A 88 12.09 -3.71 -0.48
N THR A 89 11.39 -4.14 0.57
CA THR A 89 10.57 -3.25 1.40
C THR A 89 11.44 -2.22 2.13
N ILE A 90 12.54 -2.65 2.74
CA ILE A 90 13.47 -1.75 3.44
C ILE A 90 14.16 -0.79 2.47
N ALA A 91 14.56 -1.27 1.29
CA ALA A 91 15.15 -0.41 0.26
C ALA A 91 14.15 0.65 -0.21
N ALA A 92 12.90 0.29 -0.49
CA ALA A 92 11.84 1.22 -0.86
C ALA A 92 11.58 2.26 0.26
N GLN A 93 11.52 1.82 1.52
CA GLN A 93 11.35 2.71 2.66
C GLN A 93 12.52 3.70 2.83
N ARG A 94 13.77 3.25 2.62
CA ARG A 94 14.94 4.15 2.67
C ARG A 94 14.90 5.18 1.55
N HIS A 95 14.56 4.79 0.33
CA HIS A 95 14.38 5.71 -0.79
C HIS A 95 13.28 6.73 -0.50
N PHE A 96 12.13 6.27 -0.03
CA PHE A 96 11.02 7.14 0.35
C PHE A 96 11.43 8.19 1.40
N LEU A 97 12.14 7.78 2.46
CA LEU A 97 12.60 8.70 3.51
C LEU A 97 13.63 9.72 2.99
N ALA A 98 14.56 9.28 2.11
CA ALA A 98 15.54 10.15 1.50
C ALA A 98 14.89 11.20 0.59
N ASP A 99 13.94 10.78 -0.24
CA ASP A 99 13.21 11.66 -1.13
C ASP A 99 12.31 12.63 -0.35
N ALA A 100 11.62 12.15 0.69
CA ALA A 100 10.83 12.98 1.59
C ALA A 100 11.67 14.08 2.26
N ALA A 101 12.85 13.71 2.77
CA ALA A 101 13.78 14.66 3.38
C ALA A 101 14.26 15.73 2.36
N HIS A 102 14.56 15.30 1.13
CA HIS A 102 14.96 16.21 0.05
C HIS A 102 13.83 17.17 -0.34
N GLN A 103 12.62 16.65 -0.50
CA GLN A 103 11.44 17.43 -0.86
C GLN A 103 10.99 18.39 0.25
N LEU A 104 11.22 18.06 1.52
CA LEU A 104 10.97 18.98 2.64
C LEU A 104 12.03 20.07 2.76
N LYS A 105 13.28 19.76 2.43
CA LYS A 105 14.39 20.73 2.52
C LYS A 105 14.18 21.94 1.61
N THR A 106 13.64 21.74 0.41
CA THR A 106 13.44 22.80 -0.59
C THR A 106 12.46 23.89 -0.12
N PRO A 107 11.19 23.57 0.30
CA PRO A 107 10.28 24.59 0.79
C PRO A 107 10.75 25.24 2.10
N LEU A 108 11.45 24.50 2.98
CA LEU A 108 12.01 25.06 4.21
C LEU A 108 13.14 26.05 3.93
N ALA A 109 14.01 25.76 2.95
CA ALA A 109 15.05 26.69 2.53
C ALA A 109 14.45 27.96 1.91
N GLY A 110 13.38 27.80 1.09
CA GLY A 110 12.61 28.92 0.54
C GLY A 110 11.98 29.78 1.63
N LEU A 111 11.33 29.15 2.62
CA LEU A 111 10.75 29.85 3.79
C LEU A 111 11.80 30.66 4.55
N ARG A 112 12.94 30.03 4.83
CA ARG A 112 14.05 30.70 5.54
C ARG A 112 14.54 31.92 4.77
N MET A 113 14.78 31.77 3.45
CA MET A 113 15.26 32.86 2.60
C MET A 113 14.26 34.02 2.58
N GLN A 114 12.95 33.75 2.42
CA GLN A 114 11.91 34.77 2.41
C GLN A 114 11.80 35.49 3.76
N ALA A 115 11.93 34.76 4.87
CA ALA A 115 11.94 35.35 6.20
C ALA A 115 13.17 36.25 6.45
N GLU A 116 14.36 35.80 6.00
CA GLU A 116 15.60 36.61 6.10
C GLU A 116 15.53 37.87 5.23
N LEU A 117 14.95 37.80 4.05
CA LEU A 117 14.71 38.96 3.16
C LEU A 117 13.75 39.97 3.83
N ALA A 118 12.61 39.48 4.33
CA ALA A 118 11.63 40.32 5.01
C ALA A 118 12.24 41.00 6.26
N ALA A 119 13.06 40.30 7.04
CA ALA A 119 13.74 40.85 8.19
C ALA A 119 14.71 41.96 7.79
N ARG A 120 15.54 41.76 6.75
CA ARG A 120 16.48 42.78 6.24
C ARG A 120 15.77 44.03 5.71
N GLU A 121 14.61 43.86 5.05
CA GLU A 121 13.78 44.99 4.59
C GLU A 121 13.27 45.84 5.77
N ILE A 122 12.84 45.20 6.86
CA ILE A 122 12.42 45.87 8.10
C ILE A 122 13.59 46.61 8.73
N ASP A 123 14.74 45.96 8.92
CA ASP A 123 15.92 46.50 9.57
C ASP A 123 16.51 47.71 8.81
N SER A 124 16.41 47.70 7.49
CA SER A 124 16.92 48.80 6.65
C SER A 124 16.05 50.07 6.68
N GLY A 125 14.85 50.00 7.26
CA GLY A 125 13.90 51.11 7.30
C GLY A 125 13.37 51.57 5.93
N ARG A 126 13.68 50.80 4.85
CA ARG A 126 13.29 51.10 3.47
C ARG A 126 12.17 50.17 2.95
N GLY A 127 11.60 49.39 3.84
CA GLY A 127 10.56 48.42 3.47
C GLY A 127 9.29 49.10 2.95
N ASP A 128 8.99 48.90 1.66
CA ASP A 128 7.68 49.26 1.12
C ASP A 128 6.62 48.30 1.68
N PRO A 129 5.50 48.79 2.23
CA PRO A 129 4.40 47.92 2.72
C PRO A 129 3.90 46.89 1.68
N ALA A 130 3.99 47.21 0.39
CA ALA A 130 3.60 46.27 -0.68
C ALA A 130 4.61 45.11 -0.82
N SER A 131 5.90 45.37 -0.74
CA SER A 131 6.96 44.36 -0.75
C SER A 131 6.84 43.45 0.47
N MET A 132 6.66 44.02 1.66
CA MET A 132 6.48 43.25 2.89
C MET A 132 5.23 42.33 2.82
N LYS A 133 4.11 42.85 2.33
CA LYS A 133 2.89 42.08 2.12
C LYS A 133 3.11 40.93 1.12
N HIS A 134 3.91 41.17 0.08
CA HIS A 134 4.31 40.14 -0.88
C HIS A 134 5.15 39.04 -0.22
N SER A 135 6.19 39.40 0.53
CA SER A 135 7.06 38.45 1.25
C SER A 135 6.28 37.61 2.26
N LEU A 136 5.39 38.22 3.06
CA LEU A 136 4.51 37.51 3.98
C LEU A 136 3.55 36.54 3.26
N ARG A 137 3.03 36.92 2.11
CA ARG A 137 2.16 36.05 1.31
C ARG A 137 2.94 34.83 0.75
N GLN A 138 4.19 35.03 0.31
CA GLN A 138 5.07 33.95 -0.13
C GLN A 138 5.42 33.00 1.00
N ILE A 139 5.70 33.51 2.20
CA ILE A 139 5.93 32.71 3.41
C ILE A 139 4.68 31.86 3.71
N ALA A 140 3.49 32.47 3.72
CA ALA A 140 2.24 31.75 3.97
C ALA A 140 2.01 30.62 2.95
N LEU A 141 2.20 30.88 1.65
CA LEU A 141 2.07 29.88 0.60
C LEU A 141 3.08 28.74 0.75
N SER A 142 4.33 29.05 1.06
CA SER A 142 5.38 28.04 1.26
C SER A 142 5.11 27.18 2.51
N THR A 143 4.58 27.78 3.58
CA THR A 143 4.14 27.06 4.78
C THR A 143 2.98 26.11 4.47
N GLN A 144 1.99 26.55 3.70
CA GLN A 144 0.89 25.72 3.26
C GLN A 144 1.38 24.52 2.44
N ARG A 145 2.33 24.73 1.49
CA ARG A 145 2.91 23.65 0.69
C ARG A 145 3.65 22.63 1.55
N ALA A 146 4.45 23.10 2.53
CA ALA A 146 5.15 22.23 3.46
C ALA A 146 4.17 21.42 4.34
N ALA A 147 3.14 22.05 4.87
CA ALA A 147 2.11 21.39 5.67
C ALA A 147 1.34 20.34 4.86
N HIS A 148 0.99 20.66 3.60
CA HIS A 148 0.35 19.71 2.69
C HIS A 148 1.23 18.48 2.43
N MET A 149 2.52 18.69 2.18
CA MET A 149 3.49 17.60 1.99
C MET A 149 3.62 16.72 3.24
N VAL A 150 3.71 17.31 4.44
CA VAL A 150 3.74 16.54 5.69
C VAL A 150 2.48 15.69 5.85
N ASN A 151 1.31 16.24 5.54
CA ASN A 151 0.05 15.50 5.59
C ASN A 151 0.04 14.34 4.59
N GLN A 152 0.57 14.53 3.38
CA GLN A 152 0.71 13.46 2.38
C GLN A 152 1.66 12.34 2.84
N LEU A 153 2.81 12.70 3.45
CA LEU A 153 3.75 11.73 4.02
C LEU A 153 3.11 10.93 5.16
N LEU A 154 2.34 11.60 6.04
CA LEU A 154 1.61 10.95 7.11
C LEU A 154 0.49 10.04 6.59
N ALA A 155 -0.21 10.45 5.52
CA ALA A 155 -1.23 9.62 4.89
C ALA A 155 -0.62 8.34 4.29
N MET A 156 0.53 8.45 3.63
CA MET A 156 1.25 7.31 3.07
C MET A 156 1.77 6.39 4.17
N ALA A 157 2.40 6.92 5.23
CA ALA A 157 2.87 6.12 6.36
C ALA A 157 1.72 5.37 7.08
N ARG A 158 0.54 6.00 7.19
CA ARG A 158 -0.66 5.34 7.73
C ARG A 158 -1.21 4.27 6.80
N ALA A 159 -1.13 4.48 5.49
CA ALA A 159 -1.56 3.50 4.51
C ALA A 159 -0.63 2.28 4.46
N GLU A 160 0.69 2.43 4.71
CA GLU A 160 1.66 1.33 4.81
C GLU A 160 1.54 0.53 6.12
N ASP A 161 1.01 1.12 7.20
CA ASP A 161 0.91 0.47 8.52
C ASP A 161 -0.21 -0.59 8.56
N ASN A 162 0.15 -1.82 8.19
CA ASN A 162 -0.72 -3.00 8.22
C ASN A 162 -1.04 -3.51 9.64
N GLY A 163 -0.45 -2.93 10.69
CA GLY A 163 -0.46 -3.49 12.05
C GLY A 163 -1.65 -3.08 12.92
N GLN A 164 -2.33 -2.00 12.61
CA GLN A 164 -3.56 -1.66 13.31
C GLN A 164 -4.75 -2.24 12.56
N VAL A 165 -5.55 -3.05 13.25
CA VAL A 165 -6.89 -3.45 12.81
C VAL A 165 -7.63 -2.16 12.48
N ALA A 166 -7.52 -1.73 11.23
CA ALA A 166 -8.20 -0.55 10.73
C ALA A 166 -9.67 -0.72 11.12
N ARG A 167 -10.23 0.23 11.86
CA ARG A 167 -11.64 0.24 12.21
C ARG A 167 -12.43 0.42 10.93
N HIS A 168 -12.56 -0.65 10.14
CA HIS A 168 -13.38 -0.66 8.94
C HIS A 168 -14.81 -0.36 9.39
N GLN A 169 -15.21 0.86 9.18
CA GLN A 169 -16.58 1.31 9.42
C GLN A 169 -17.33 1.44 8.09
N TRP A 170 -18.63 1.52 8.17
CA TRP A 170 -19.44 1.76 7.00
C TRP A 170 -19.22 3.19 6.52
N VAL A 171 -18.75 3.36 5.29
CA VAL A 171 -18.47 4.64 4.63
C VAL A 171 -19.41 4.79 3.44
N ASP A 172 -20.11 5.90 3.39
CA ASP A 172 -20.85 6.34 2.20
C ASP A 172 -19.89 7.11 1.28
N LEU A 173 -19.43 6.43 0.24
CA LEU A 173 -18.42 6.97 -0.68
C LEU A 173 -18.96 8.18 -1.49
N ALA A 174 -20.26 8.19 -1.78
CA ALA A 174 -20.92 9.31 -2.44
C ALA A 174 -20.90 10.56 -1.55
N ALA A 175 -21.23 10.41 -0.26
CA ALA A 175 -21.18 11.50 0.70
C ALA A 175 -19.77 12.05 0.89
N VAL A 176 -18.75 11.15 0.98
CA VAL A 176 -17.34 11.53 1.10
C VAL A 176 -16.89 12.29 -0.16
N THR A 177 -17.21 11.78 -1.35
CA THR A 177 -16.82 12.43 -2.61
C THR A 177 -17.46 13.81 -2.75
N ARG A 178 -18.74 13.96 -2.44
CA ARG A 178 -19.43 15.28 -2.45
C ARG A 178 -18.79 16.27 -1.47
N ALA A 179 -18.45 15.81 -0.26
CA ALA A 179 -17.80 16.66 0.72
C ALA A 179 -16.44 17.15 0.21
N VAL A 180 -15.62 16.26 -0.37
CA VAL A 180 -14.34 16.63 -0.96
C VAL A 180 -14.52 17.60 -2.12
N VAL A 181 -15.40 17.32 -3.08
CA VAL A 181 -15.67 18.23 -4.22
C VAL A 181 -16.06 19.61 -3.72
N ARG A 182 -16.97 19.71 -2.75
CA ARG A 182 -17.38 20.98 -2.14
C ARG A 182 -16.21 21.75 -1.53
N ASP A 183 -15.28 21.07 -0.87
CA ASP A 183 -14.10 21.69 -0.26
C ASP A 183 -13.17 22.31 -1.31
N PHE A 184 -13.14 21.75 -2.53
CA PHE A 184 -12.31 22.24 -3.64
C PHE A 184 -12.98 23.32 -4.51
N VAL A 185 -14.29 23.61 -4.35
CA VAL A 185 -15.00 24.64 -5.14
C VAL A 185 -14.31 26.00 -5.10
N PRO A 186 -13.86 26.55 -3.95
CA PRO A 186 -13.20 27.86 -3.92
C PRO A 186 -11.94 27.88 -4.81
N ARG A 187 -11.14 26.81 -4.77
CA ARG A 187 -9.92 26.69 -5.57
C ARG A 187 -10.21 26.51 -7.06
N ALA A 188 -11.29 25.79 -7.41
CA ALA A 188 -11.74 25.66 -8.80
C ALA A 188 -12.17 27.01 -9.38
N ILE A 189 -12.91 27.82 -8.61
CA ILE A 189 -13.32 29.20 -8.99
C ILE A 189 -12.10 30.09 -9.22
N GLU A 190 -11.11 30.09 -8.31
CA GLU A 190 -9.86 30.85 -8.44
C GLU A 190 -9.12 30.50 -9.74
N ARG A 191 -9.15 29.22 -10.11
CA ARG A 191 -8.50 28.70 -11.34
C ARG A 191 -9.39 28.78 -12.57
N ARG A 192 -10.63 29.20 -12.45
CA ARG A 192 -11.64 29.23 -13.52
C ARG A 192 -11.86 27.88 -14.16
N ILE A 193 -11.95 26.84 -13.34
CA ILE A 193 -12.22 25.45 -13.75
C ILE A 193 -13.63 25.11 -13.31
N ASP A 194 -14.39 24.47 -14.20
CA ASP A 194 -15.72 23.94 -13.88
C ASP A 194 -15.55 22.61 -13.13
N LEU A 195 -15.94 22.56 -11.85
CA LEU A 195 -15.81 21.40 -10.98
C LEU A 195 -17.19 20.84 -10.64
N GLY A 196 -17.47 19.62 -11.09
CA GLY A 196 -18.76 18.94 -10.91
C GLY A 196 -18.65 17.63 -10.14
N TYR A 197 -19.80 17.22 -9.56
CA TYR A 197 -20.03 15.89 -9.00
C TYR A 197 -21.20 15.22 -9.71
N GLU A 198 -21.03 13.95 -10.06
CA GLU A 198 -22.09 13.11 -10.63
C GLU A 198 -22.20 11.81 -9.83
N GLY A 199 -23.40 11.48 -9.37
CA GLY A 199 -23.63 10.26 -8.60
C GLY A 199 -24.81 10.39 -7.64
N PRO A 200 -24.98 9.45 -6.72
CA PRO A 200 -26.08 9.45 -5.76
C PRO A 200 -26.07 10.72 -4.90
N GLU A 201 -27.21 11.42 -4.82
CA GLU A 201 -27.34 12.66 -4.04
C GLU A 201 -27.90 12.39 -2.64
N ASP A 202 -28.83 11.45 -2.53
CA ASP A 202 -29.52 11.12 -1.30
C ASP A 202 -28.97 9.86 -0.63
N PRO A 203 -29.07 9.74 0.72
CA PRO A 203 -28.65 8.53 1.44
C PRO A 203 -29.37 7.25 0.98
N ALA A 204 -30.60 7.35 0.47
CA ALA A 204 -31.35 6.20 -0.04
C ALA A 204 -30.79 5.70 -1.38
N SER A 205 -30.40 6.63 -2.28
CA SER A 205 -29.74 6.29 -3.56
C SER A 205 -28.30 5.87 -3.39
N SER A 206 -27.66 6.23 -2.26
CA SER A 206 -26.27 5.88 -1.93
C SER A 206 -26.10 4.45 -1.40
N ALA A 207 -27.16 3.65 -1.27
CA ALA A 207 -27.07 2.31 -0.67
C ALA A 207 -26.02 1.42 -1.37
N GLY A 208 -25.93 1.50 -2.71
CA GLY A 208 -24.93 0.80 -3.51
C GLY A 208 -23.52 1.44 -3.51
N ALA A 209 -23.34 2.59 -2.88
CA ALA A 209 -22.06 3.28 -2.73
C ALA A 209 -21.47 3.16 -1.31
N ARG A 210 -22.04 2.29 -0.45
CA ARG A 210 -21.57 2.06 0.92
C ARG A 210 -20.63 0.88 0.97
N LEU A 211 -19.45 1.10 1.56
CA LEU A 211 -18.44 0.07 1.73
C LEU A 211 -17.88 0.05 3.15
N ARG A 212 -17.23 -1.04 3.54
CA ARG A 212 -16.45 -1.09 4.78
C ARG A 212 -15.02 -0.63 4.48
N GLY A 213 -14.61 0.45 5.11
CA GLY A 213 -13.29 1.02 4.87
C GLY A 213 -12.89 2.04 5.95
N GLU A 214 -11.78 2.70 5.72
CA GLU A 214 -11.26 3.76 6.58
C GLU A 214 -11.63 5.13 5.98
N PRO A 215 -12.55 5.91 6.61
CA PRO A 215 -13.08 7.14 6.02
C PRO A 215 -12.01 8.19 5.73
N VAL A 216 -10.98 8.27 6.61
CA VAL A 216 -9.89 9.24 6.45
C VAL A 216 -9.08 8.91 5.20
N LEU A 217 -8.68 7.66 5.02
CA LEU A 217 -7.90 7.24 3.85
C LEU A 217 -8.70 7.37 2.55
N LEU A 218 -9.97 6.97 2.56
CA LEU A 218 -10.85 7.12 1.39
C LEU A 218 -11.05 8.59 1.03
N SER A 219 -11.21 9.46 2.02
CA SER A 219 -11.29 10.92 1.80
C SER A 219 -9.99 11.46 1.21
N GLU A 220 -8.83 11.04 1.73
CA GLU A 220 -7.52 11.46 1.20
C GLU A 220 -7.28 10.95 -0.22
N MET A 221 -7.70 9.73 -0.55
CA MET A 221 -7.63 9.19 -1.90
C MET A 221 -8.41 10.08 -2.88
N ILE A 222 -9.66 10.40 -2.57
CA ILE A 222 -10.51 11.24 -3.41
C ILE A 222 -9.95 12.66 -3.49
N ARG A 223 -9.45 13.21 -2.38
CA ARG A 223 -8.82 14.52 -2.30
C ARG A 223 -7.61 14.62 -3.22
N ASN A 224 -6.75 13.60 -3.24
CA ASN A 224 -5.59 13.54 -4.12
C ASN A 224 -6.00 13.43 -5.61
N LEU A 225 -7.05 12.68 -5.93
CA LEU A 225 -7.58 12.59 -7.29
C LEU A 225 -8.10 13.95 -7.78
N VAL A 226 -8.93 14.63 -6.98
CA VAL A 226 -9.52 15.92 -7.33
C VAL A 226 -8.46 17.03 -7.38
N ASP A 227 -7.52 17.04 -6.43
CA ASP A 227 -6.41 17.99 -6.42
C ASP A 227 -5.54 17.86 -7.67
N ASN A 228 -5.20 16.61 -8.02
CA ASN A 228 -4.42 16.31 -9.22
C ASN A 228 -5.16 16.79 -10.49
N ALA A 229 -6.44 16.46 -10.63
CA ALA A 229 -7.25 16.88 -11.77
C ALA A 229 -7.30 18.42 -11.88
N LEU A 230 -7.59 19.12 -10.79
CA LEU A 230 -7.58 20.60 -10.79
C LEU A 230 -6.21 21.18 -11.11
N GLN A 231 -5.13 20.51 -10.68
CA GLN A 231 -3.77 20.99 -10.86
C GLN A 231 -3.33 20.95 -12.33
N TYR A 232 -3.71 19.91 -13.06
CA TYR A 232 -3.31 19.73 -14.46
C TYR A 232 -4.33 20.23 -15.47
N THR A 233 -5.54 20.58 -15.04
CA THR A 233 -6.53 21.18 -15.94
C THR A 233 -6.21 22.66 -16.21
N PRO A 234 -6.17 23.10 -17.47
CA PRO A 234 -6.00 24.51 -17.82
C PRO A 234 -7.24 25.34 -17.45
N GLN A 235 -7.08 26.66 -17.40
CA GLN A 235 -8.21 27.58 -17.20
C GLN A 235 -9.29 27.39 -18.27
N GLY A 236 -10.54 27.36 -17.86
CA GLY A 236 -11.69 27.10 -18.73
C GLY A 236 -11.97 25.62 -18.96
N GLY A 237 -11.19 24.75 -18.38
CA GLY A 237 -11.43 23.30 -18.43
C GLY A 237 -12.45 22.83 -17.41
N THR A 238 -12.73 21.53 -17.45
CA THR A 238 -13.73 20.85 -16.60
C THR A 238 -13.09 19.71 -15.84
N VAL A 239 -13.48 19.52 -14.58
CA VAL A 239 -13.14 18.37 -13.73
C VAL A 239 -14.44 17.78 -13.20
N THR A 240 -14.66 16.49 -13.40
CA THR A 240 -15.87 15.79 -12.93
C THR A 240 -15.49 14.61 -12.06
N ALA A 241 -15.96 14.59 -10.82
CA ALA A 241 -15.85 13.43 -9.93
C ALA A 241 -17.15 12.64 -9.95
N ARG A 242 -17.07 11.33 -10.27
CA ARG A 242 -18.24 10.45 -10.37
C ARG A 242 -18.17 9.33 -9.36
N VAL A 243 -19.32 8.96 -8.80
CA VAL A 243 -19.48 7.74 -8.00
C VAL A 243 -20.57 6.90 -8.67
N LEU A 244 -20.18 5.74 -9.14
CA LEU A 244 -21.04 4.82 -9.90
C LEU A 244 -21.21 3.52 -9.10
N PRO A 245 -22.35 3.30 -8.45
CA PRO A 245 -22.69 2.00 -7.88
C PRO A 245 -22.82 0.96 -9.00
N ASP A 246 -22.22 -0.21 -8.80
CA ASP A 246 -22.41 -1.32 -9.73
C ASP A 246 -23.85 -1.86 -9.62
N PRO A 247 -24.57 -2.02 -10.73
CA PRO A 247 -25.92 -2.61 -10.73
C PRO A 247 -26.00 -4.00 -10.11
N LEU A 248 -24.92 -4.77 -10.16
CA LEU A 248 -24.80 -6.10 -9.55
C LEU A 248 -24.46 -6.05 -8.07
N GLY A 249 -24.13 -4.87 -7.50
CA GLY A 249 -23.76 -4.72 -6.11
C GLY A 249 -22.44 -5.36 -5.73
N THR A 250 -21.56 -5.66 -6.70
CA THR A 250 -20.27 -6.32 -6.47
C THR A 250 -19.13 -5.35 -6.22
N GLN A 251 -19.25 -4.10 -6.68
CA GLN A 251 -18.25 -3.07 -6.56
C GLN A 251 -18.86 -1.68 -6.54
N VAL A 252 -18.09 -0.70 -6.10
CA VAL A 252 -18.38 0.73 -6.29
C VAL A 252 -17.22 1.35 -7.04
N VAL A 253 -17.53 2.22 -7.99
CA VAL A 253 -16.54 2.85 -8.86
C VAL A 253 -16.49 4.34 -8.56
N VAL A 254 -15.28 4.85 -8.28
CA VAL A 254 -15.00 6.29 -8.24
C VAL A 254 -14.23 6.65 -9.51
N GLN A 255 -14.66 7.66 -10.19
CA GLN A 255 -13.99 8.22 -11.38
C GLN A 255 -13.73 9.71 -11.18
N VAL A 256 -12.54 10.14 -11.58
CA VAL A 256 -12.23 11.56 -11.72
C VAL A 256 -11.75 11.77 -13.15
N GLU A 257 -12.49 12.59 -13.87
CA GLU A 257 -12.24 12.98 -15.25
C GLU A 257 -11.80 14.43 -15.30
N ASP A 258 -10.78 14.72 -16.08
CA ASP A 258 -10.32 16.08 -16.36
C ASP A 258 -10.17 16.35 -17.87
N THR A 259 -10.10 17.61 -18.23
CA THR A 259 -9.84 18.07 -19.60
C THR A 259 -8.41 18.58 -19.80
N GLY A 260 -7.48 18.11 -18.99
CA GLY A 260 -6.07 18.44 -19.05
C GLY A 260 -5.32 17.77 -20.20
N PRO A 261 -3.97 17.83 -20.22
CA PRO A 261 -3.15 17.30 -21.31
C PRO A 261 -3.19 15.77 -21.42
N GLY A 262 -3.74 15.07 -20.42
CA GLY A 262 -3.71 13.61 -20.34
C GLY A 262 -2.35 13.07 -19.89
N ILE A 263 -2.28 11.76 -19.70
CA ILE A 263 -1.06 11.04 -19.32
C ILE A 263 -0.65 10.13 -20.47
N ALA A 264 0.62 10.26 -20.93
CA ALA A 264 1.14 9.42 -22.01
C ALA A 264 1.05 7.93 -21.63
N PRO A 265 0.67 7.02 -22.56
CA PRO A 265 0.56 5.60 -22.25
C PRO A 265 1.80 4.99 -21.61
N ALA A 266 3.00 5.44 -22.02
CA ALA A 266 4.29 4.98 -21.48
C ALA A 266 4.53 5.43 -20.02
N GLU A 267 3.83 6.46 -19.55
CA GLU A 267 3.99 7.03 -18.21
C GLU A 267 2.92 6.56 -17.22
N ARG A 268 1.86 5.88 -17.68
CA ARG A 268 0.70 5.51 -16.85
C ARG A 268 1.02 4.62 -15.66
N GLU A 269 2.05 3.78 -15.77
CA GLU A 269 2.55 2.99 -14.63
C GLU A 269 3.48 3.82 -13.74
N ALA A 270 4.29 4.68 -14.34
CA ALA A 270 5.28 5.47 -13.62
C ALA A 270 4.66 6.57 -12.74
N VAL A 271 3.50 7.13 -13.14
CA VAL A 271 2.83 8.20 -12.38
C VAL A 271 2.36 7.79 -10.99
N PHE A 272 2.28 6.49 -10.71
CA PHE A 272 1.97 5.95 -9.39
C PHE A 272 3.19 5.78 -8.49
N ARG A 273 4.42 5.95 -9.03
CA ARG A 273 5.63 5.89 -8.21
C ARG A 273 5.73 7.14 -7.35
N PRO A 274 6.10 6.99 -6.06
CA PRO A 274 6.32 8.15 -5.20
C PRO A 274 7.32 9.13 -5.82
N PHE A 275 7.01 10.43 -5.71
CA PHE A 275 7.84 11.54 -6.22
C PHE A 275 8.04 11.59 -7.74
N TYR A 276 7.41 10.70 -8.51
CA TYR A 276 7.48 10.75 -9.97
C TYR A 276 6.74 11.97 -10.52
N ARG A 277 7.37 12.63 -11.49
CA ARG A 277 6.80 13.76 -12.24
C ARG A 277 7.20 13.63 -13.71
N ALA A 278 6.24 13.81 -14.62
CA ALA A 278 6.54 13.87 -16.05
C ALA A 278 7.47 15.06 -16.35
N LEU A 279 8.50 14.85 -17.17
CA LEU A 279 9.60 15.80 -17.41
C LEU A 279 9.15 17.15 -17.97
N ASP A 280 8.00 17.23 -18.63
CA ASP A 280 7.50 18.44 -19.30
C ASP A 280 6.51 19.27 -18.47
N THR A 281 6.24 18.89 -17.22
CA THR A 281 5.24 19.60 -16.41
C THR A 281 5.86 20.67 -15.52
N GLN A 282 5.63 21.96 -15.87
CA GLN A 282 5.99 23.12 -15.04
C GLN A 282 5.05 23.31 -13.83
N VAL A 283 4.20 22.34 -13.52
CA VAL A 283 3.17 22.44 -12.48
C VAL A 283 3.77 22.04 -11.14
N ASP A 284 3.70 22.89 -10.12
CA ASP A 284 4.19 22.62 -8.76
C ASP A 284 3.43 21.44 -8.13
N GLY A 285 4.14 20.36 -7.73
CA GLY A 285 3.52 19.22 -7.05
C GLY A 285 4.57 18.33 -6.38
N SER A 286 4.17 17.60 -5.33
CA SER A 286 5.02 16.69 -4.57
C SER A 286 5.34 15.38 -5.30
N GLY A 287 4.54 14.99 -6.30
CA GLY A 287 4.60 13.67 -6.92
C GLY A 287 4.12 12.52 -6.02
N LEU A 288 3.45 12.81 -4.90
CA LEU A 288 2.93 11.81 -3.96
C LEU A 288 1.44 11.49 -4.16
N GLY A 289 0.68 12.39 -4.80
CA GLY A 289 -0.77 12.27 -4.86
C GLY A 289 -1.27 10.95 -5.42
N LEU A 290 -0.80 10.53 -6.60
CA LEU A 290 -1.21 9.27 -7.22
C LEU A 290 -0.61 8.04 -6.52
N ALA A 291 0.57 8.16 -5.91
CA ALA A 291 1.13 7.09 -5.08
C ALA A 291 0.23 6.80 -3.86
N ILE A 292 -0.28 7.84 -3.19
CA ILE A 292 -1.25 7.71 -2.10
C ILE A 292 -2.55 7.08 -2.60
N VAL A 293 -3.03 7.47 -3.78
CA VAL A 293 -4.23 6.85 -4.39
C VAL A 293 -4.05 5.35 -4.56
N LEU A 294 -2.91 4.92 -5.13
CA LEU A 294 -2.62 3.51 -5.34
C LEU A 294 -2.53 2.74 -4.01
N GLU A 295 -1.82 3.28 -3.03
CA GLU A 295 -1.63 2.66 -1.72
C GLU A 295 -2.97 2.48 -0.97
N VAL A 296 -3.79 3.53 -0.95
CA VAL A 296 -5.12 3.46 -0.33
C VAL A 296 -6.02 2.47 -1.07
N ALA A 297 -5.97 2.45 -2.40
CA ALA A 297 -6.72 1.51 -3.22
C ALA A 297 -6.32 0.06 -2.92
N GLN A 298 -5.03 -0.26 -2.89
CA GLN A 298 -4.51 -1.59 -2.58
C GLN A 298 -4.97 -2.07 -1.20
N ARG A 299 -4.93 -1.19 -0.21
CA ARG A 299 -5.40 -1.49 1.16
C ARG A 299 -6.88 -1.83 1.23
N HIS A 300 -7.67 -1.29 0.31
CA HIS A 300 -9.11 -1.59 0.19
C HIS A 300 -9.41 -2.69 -0.85
N GLY A 301 -8.38 -3.38 -1.39
CA GLY A 301 -8.52 -4.39 -2.42
C GLY A 301 -9.05 -3.84 -3.75
N ALA A 302 -8.88 -2.54 -3.97
CA ALA A 302 -9.38 -1.84 -5.15
C ALA A 302 -8.35 -1.83 -6.29
N GLU A 303 -8.86 -1.78 -7.50
CA GLU A 303 -8.07 -1.61 -8.73
C GLU A 303 -8.10 -0.15 -9.18
N VAL A 304 -6.93 0.38 -9.58
CA VAL A 304 -6.80 1.73 -10.14
C VAL A 304 -6.37 1.66 -11.58
N THR A 305 -7.07 2.37 -12.46
CA THR A 305 -6.72 2.47 -13.88
C THR A 305 -6.67 3.91 -14.34
N VAL A 306 -5.75 4.21 -15.26
CA VAL A 306 -5.60 5.53 -15.91
C VAL A 306 -5.83 5.39 -17.39
N ASN A 307 -6.77 6.16 -17.91
CA ASN A 307 -7.13 6.20 -19.30
C ASN A 307 -7.21 7.65 -19.82
N ASP A 308 -7.28 7.80 -21.13
CA ASP A 308 -7.66 9.08 -21.72
C ASP A 308 -9.17 9.29 -21.51
N ALA A 309 -9.58 10.50 -21.14
CA ALA A 309 -10.99 10.87 -21.01
C ALA A 309 -11.68 10.92 -22.38
N ARG A 310 -10.92 11.25 -23.43
CA ARG A 310 -11.37 11.33 -24.81
C ARG A 310 -10.37 10.60 -25.73
N PRO A 311 -10.83 10.05 -26.86
CA PRO A 311 -9.91 9.44 -27.84
C PRO A 311 -8.81 10.44 -28.23
N ARG A 312 -7.56 9.99 -28.29
CA ARG A 312 -6.46 10.80 -28.85
C ARG A 312 -6.70 10.99 -30.34
N SER A 313 -7.27 12.14 -30.72
CA SER A 313 -7.39 12.55 -32.09
C SER A 313 -6.05 13.16 -32.53
N GLY A 314 -5.63 12.91 -33.76
CA GLY A 314 -4.42 13.54 -34.33
C GLY A 314 -4.57 15.06 -34.52
N ASP A 315 -5.74 15.60 -34.24
CA ASP A 315 -6.03 17.03 -34.26
C ASP A 315 -5.63 17.64 -32.90
N THR A 316 -4.66 18.55 -32.92
CA THR A 316 -4.10 19.21 -31.73
C THR A 316 -5.06 20.16 -31.01
N ALA A 317 -6.28 20.29 -31.51
CA ALA A 317 -7.27 21.23 -30.99
C ALA A 317 -7.86 20.82 -29.62
N HIS A 318 -7.83 19.52 -29.27
CA HIS A 318 -8.44 19.03 -28.02
C HIS A 318 -7.48 18.07 -27.29
N ALA A 319 -7.08 18.48 -26.08
CA ALA A 319 -6.31 17.62 -25.18
C ALA A 319 -7.13 16.36 -24.79
N PRO A 320 -6.51 15.17 -24.69
CA PRO A 320 -7.22 13.92 -24.42
C PRO A 320 -7.88 13.89 -23.04
N GLY A 321 -7.43 14.72 -22.09
CA GLY A 321 -7.87 14.65 -20.71
C GLY A 321 -7.38 13.38 -20.01
N THR A 322 -7.59 13.30 -18.71
CA THR A 322 -7.30 12.10 -17.93
C THR A 322 -8.59 11.56 -17.31
N LEU A 323 -8.77 10.26 -17.35
CA LEU A 323 -9.80 9.53 -16.61
C LEU A 323 -9.10 8.54 -15.66
N ILE A 324 -9.16 8.83 -14.36
CA ILE A 324 -8.70 7.90 -13.33
C ILE A 324 -9.91 7.18 -12.75
N THR A 325 -9.88 5.86 -12.77
CA THR A 325 -10.97 5.01 -12.27
C THR A 325 -10.45 4.13 -11.14
N VAL A 326 -11.13 4.18 -9.99
CA VAL A 326 -10.88 3.31 -8.83
C VAL A 326 -12.08 2.41 -8.64
N ARG A 327 -11.87 1.08 -8.75
CA ARG A 327 -12.90 0.05 -8.56
C ARG A 327 -12.70 -0.62 -7.22
N ILE A 328 -13.63 -0.41 -6.30
CA ILE A 328 -13.55 -0.93 -4.93
C ILE A 328 -14.52 -2.10 -4.79
N PRO A 329 -14.07 -3.33 -4.50
CA PRO A 329 -14.95 -4.47 -4.34
C PRO A 329 -15.83 -4.31 -3.08
N LEU A 330 -17.10 -4.69 -3.19
CA LEU A 330 -18.01 -4.75 -2.08
C LEU A 330 -18.07 -6.19 -1.55
N PRO A 331 -18.08 -6.40 -0.21
CA PRO A 331 -18.23 -7.74 0.34
C PRO A 331 -19.60 -8.32 -0.04
N ALA A 332 -19.63 -9.57 -0.45
CA ALA A 332 -20.79 -10.29 -1.02
C ALA A 332 -22.06 -10.35 -0.13
N GLN A 333 -22.11 -9.72 1.02
CA GLN A 333 -23.22 -9.82 2.00
C GLN A 333 -24.28 -8.71 1.89
N THR A 334 -24.19 -7.79 0.96
CA THR A 334 -25.17 -6.69 0.91
C THR A 334 -26.47 -7.02 0.14
N ALA A 335 -26.55 -8.18 -0.52
CA ALA A 335 -27.71 -8.56 -1.31
C ALA A 335 -28.92 -9.09 -0.49
N GLN A 336 -28.76 -9.39 0.79
CA GLN A 336 -29.83 -10.00 1.59
C GLN A 336 -30.68 -9.04 2.43
N THR A 337 -30.35 -7.78 2.54
CA THR A 337 -31.09 -6.84 3.40
C THR A 337 -32.12 -5.98 2.65
N ALA A 338 -32.20 -6.08 1.34
CA ALA A 338 -33.19 -5.33 0.55
C ALA A 338 -34.57 -6.03 0.45
N GLN A 339 -34.72 -7.24 0.99
CA GLN A 339 -35.96 -8.02 0.85
C GLN A 339 -36.79 -8.17 2.13
N ALA A 340 -36.44 -7.52 3.24
CA ALA A 340 -37.18 -7.58 4.48
C ALA A 340 -37.69 -6.20 4.92
N ALA A 341 -38.60 -5.60 4.14
CA ALA A 341 -39.56 -4.63 4.66
C ALA A 341 -40.87 -5.40 4.91
N PRO A 342 -41.37 -5.56 6.16
CA PRO A 342 -42.67 -6.13 6.38
C PRO A 342 -43.73 -5.11 5.92
N ALA A 343 -44.62 -5.54 5.03
CA ALA A 343 -45.86 -4.87 4.75
C ALA A 343 -46.69 -4.86 6.04
N ALA A 344 -46.99 -3.69 6.54
CA ALA A 344 -48.07 -3.41 7.50
C ALA A 344 -48.66 -2.03 7.17
#